data_cc732811d0e799160157ce4b2337bbcb
#
_entry.id   cc732811d0e799160157ce4b2337bbcb
#
_cell.length_a   1.000
_cell.length_b   1.000
_cell.length_c   1.000
_cell.angle_alpha   90.00
_cell.angle_beta   90.00
_cell.angle_gamma   90.00
#
_symmetry.space_group_name_H-M   'P 1'
#
loop_
_entity.id
_entity.type
_entity.pdbx_description
1 polymer ?
#
loop_
_entity_poly.entity_id
_entity_poly.type
_entity_poly.pdbx_seq_one_letter_code
_entity_poly.pdbx_strand_id
1 'polypeptide(L)'
;MTLLSLQGVACLRGGRLLFEGLDLVLGPGGAAVVKGPNGAGKSSLIRVAAGLLRAAAGTVDRSEAALADEHLALDERQPLGRALAFWATDPAPGIAAMGLEALADVPVRMLSTGQRKRAALARVIASGVPLWLLDEPGNGLDADGLARLEAAIAAHRNAGGAVLAATHQPLALPGALDLSLT
;
A
#
# COMPACT_ATOMS: atom_id res chain seq x y z
N MET A 1 13.09 -15.31 -6.86
CA MET A 1 12.02 -14.59 -7.57
C MET A 1 11.96 -13.17 -7.00
N THR A 2 12.01 -12.13 -7.85
CA THR A 2 11.95 -10.74 -7.42
C THR A 2 10.50 -10.26 -7.53
N LEU A 3 10.00 -9.56 -6.53
CA LEU A 3 8.64 -9.00 -6.52
C LEU A 3 8.63 -7.51 -6.86
N LEU A 4 9.72 -6.79 -6.54
CA LEU A 4 9.95 -5.41 -6.96
C LEU A 4 11.44 -5.20 -7.19
N SER A 5 11.81 -4.58 -8.30
CA SER A 5 13.18 -4.13 -8.60
C SER A 5 13.13 -2.70 -9.13
N LEU A 6 13.83 -1.81 -8.45
CA LEU A 6 14.10 -0.45 -8.89
C LEU A 6 15.60 -0.35 -9.13
N GLN A 7 16.02 0.16 -10.31
CA GLN A 7 17.42 0.28 -10.67
C GLN A 7 17.69 1.69 -11.22
N GLY A 8 18.47 2.46 -10.50
CA GLY A 8 18.85 3.84 -10.85
C GLY A 8 17.63 4.76 -11.04
N VAL A 9 16.54 4.53 -10.31
CA VAL A 9 15.27 5.21 -10.53
C VAL A 9 15.38 6.67 -10.11
N ALA A 10 14.92 7.57 -10.99
CA ALA A 10 14.77 8.99 -10.72
C ALA A 10 13.32 9.44 -10.94
N CYS A 11 12.90 10.45 -10.19
CA CYS A 11 11.58 11.06 -10.31
C CYS A 11 11.67 12.56 -10.45
N LEU A 12 11.10 13.07 -11.54
CA LEU A 12 10.94 14.50 -11.82
C LEU A 12 9.44 14.84 -11.77
N ARG A 13 9.07 15.85 -11.01
CA ARG A 13 7.66 16.30 -10.92
C ARG A 13 7.58 17.82 -10.91
N GLY A 14 6.77 18.38 -11.81
CA GLY A 14 6.63 19.84 -11.93
C GLY A 14 7.95 20.57 -12.17
N GLY A 15 8.89 19.97 -12.91
CA GLY A 15 10.22 20.55 -13.16
C GLY A 15 11.22 20.39 -12.01
N ARG A 16 10.80 19.78 -10.87
CA ARG A 16 11.67 19.54 -9.72
C ARG A 16 12.09 18.06 -9.67
N LEU A 17 13.39 17.83 -9.54
CA LEU A 17 13.94 16.51 -9.23
C LEU A 17 13.60 16.18 -7.75
N LEU A 18 12.90 15.09 -7.52
CA LEU A 18 12.52 14.63 -6.17
C LEU A 18 13.55 13.66 -5.60
N PHE A 19 14.02 12.73 -6.42
CA PHE A 19 15.08 11.78 -6.08
C PHE A 19 15.69 11.21 -7.36
N GLU A 20 16.91 10.70 -7.26
CA GLU A 20 17.62 10.04 -8.36
C GLU A 20 18.50 8.91 -7.86
N GLY A 21 18.89 8.01 -8.78
CA GLY A 21 19.81 6.91 -8.50
C GLY A 21 19.30 5.90 -7.46
N LEU A 22 17.97 5.75 -7.33
CA LEU A 22 17.37 4.91 -6.31
C LEU A 22 17.36 3.45 -6.74
N ASP A 23 17.98 2.61 -5.92
CA ASP A 23 18.01 1.16 -6.07
C ASP A 23 17.27 0.47 -4.93
N LEU A 24 16.43 -0.50 -5.25
CA LEU A 24 15.72 -1.34 -4.28
C LEU A 24 15.36 -2.68 -4.91
N VAL A 25 15.59 -3.77 -4.18
CA VAL A 25 15.13 -5.10 -4.59
C VAL A 25 14.37 -5.73 -3.43
N LEU A 26 13.12 -6.14 -3.68
CA LEU A 26 12.30 -6.90 -2.74
C LEU A 26 11.97 -8.26 -3.34
N GLY A 27 12.34 -9.31 -2.62
CA GLY A 27 11.92 -10.69 -2.87
C GLY A 27 10.78 -11.12 -1.96
N PRO A 28 10.42 -12.41 -1.97
CA PRO A 28 9.42 -12.98 -1.07
C PRO A 28 9.74 -12.70 0.41
N GLY A 29 8.74 -12.26 1.17
CA GLY A 29 8.87 -11.85 2.56
C GLY A 29 9.54 -10.49 2.77
N GLY A 30 10.02 -9.84 1.70
CA GLY A 30 10.73 -8.57 1.76
C GLY A 30 9.85 -7.40 2.17
N ALA A 31 10.46 -6.41 2.81
CA ALA A 31 9.80 -5.14 3.10
C ALA A 31 10.78 -3.98 3.01
N ALA A 32 10.29 -2.81 2.60
CA ALA A 32 11.01 -1.55 2.71
C ALA A 32 10.10 -0.43 3.21
N VAL A 33 10.68 0.48 4.00
CA VAL A 33 10.02 1.70 4.48
C VAL A 33 10.67 2.91 3.85
N VAL A 34 9.88 3.70 3.14
CA VAL A 34 10.30 4.96 2.57
C VAL A 34 10.14 6.06 3.61
N LYS A 35 11.24 6.66 4.01
CA LYS A 35 11.31 7.76 4.99
C LYS A 35 11.76 9.06 4.31
N GLY A 36 11.44 10.18 4.92
CA GLY A 36 11.85 11.51 4.44
C GLY A 36 10.83 12.58 4.79
N PRO A 37 11.19 13.86 4.66
CA PRO A 37 10.31 14.97 4.95
C PRO A 37 9.11 15.01 4.00
N ASN A 38 8.12 15.85 4.34
CA ASN A 38 7.01 16.12 3.44
C ASN A 38 7.53 16.77 2.15
N GLY A 39 7.06 16.29 1.01
CA GLY A 39 7.51 16.77 -0.30
C GLY A 39 8.80 16.12 -0.84
N ALA A 40 9.45 15.22 -0.10
CA ALA A 40 10.64 14.49 -0.57
C ALA A 40 10.35 13.49 -1.71
N GLY A 41 9.07 13.21 -2.00
CA GLY A 41 8.72 12.32 -3.11
C GLY A 41 8.28 10.91 -2.69
N LYS A 42 8.00 10.66 -1.40
CA LYS A 42 7.56 9.35 -0.90
C LYS A 42 6.36 8.78 -1.68
N SER A 43 5.28 9.53 -1.78
CA SER A 43 4.10 9.13 -2.56
C SER A 43 4.40 9.01 -4.06
N SER A 44 5.34 9.82 -4.58
CA SER A 44 5.78 9.70 -5.96
C SER A 44 6.52 8.40 -6.20
N LEU A 45 7.37 7.97 -5.26
CA LEU A 45 8.05 6.67 -5.34
C LEU A 45 7.06 5.51 -5.32
N ILE A 46 6.07 5.55 -4.41
CA ILE A 46 4.99 4.54 -4.38
C ILE A 46 4.26 4.48 -5.73
N ARG A 47 3.92 5.63 -6.31
CA ARG A 47 3.26 5.70 -7.62
C ARG A 47 4.15 5.25 -8.78
N VAL A 48 5.46 5.51 -8.71
CA VAL A 48 6.45 4.98 -9.68
C VAL A 48 6.50 3.46 -9.58
N ALA A 49 6.62 2.91 -8.36
CA ALA A 49 6.59 1.47 -8.12
C ALA A 49 5.25 0.83 -8.57
N ALA A 50 4.13 1.55 -8.44
CA ALA A 50 2.82 1.10 -8.93
C ALA A 50 2.68 1.18 -10.46
N GLY A 51 3.59 1.83 -11.17
CA GLY A 51 3.47 2.10 -12.61
C GLY A 51 2.46 3.21 -12.96
N LEU A 52 2.00 3.96 -11.97
CA LEU A 52 1.07 5.09 -12.13
C LEU A 52 1.80 6.42 -12.42
N LEU A 53 3.09 6.47 -12.19
CA LEU A 53 3.95 7.59 -12.51
C LEU A 53 5.19 7.06 -13.25
N ARG A 54 5.50 7.65 -14.39
CA ARG A 54 6.68 7.28 -15.17
C ARG A 54 7.95 7.76 -14.46
N ALA A 55 8.91 6.87 -14.29
CA ALA A 55 10.26 7.24 -13.85
C ALA A 55 10.93 8.18 -14.87
N ALA A 56 11.65 9.18 -14.39
CA ALA A 56 12.43 10.08 -15.24
C ALA A 56 13.70 9.41 -15.76
N ALA A 57 14.28 8.49 -14.99
CA ALA A 57 15.39 7.63 -15.37
C ALA A 57 15.31 6.31 -14.61
N GLY A 58 16.11 5.32 -15.00
CA GLY A 58 16.18 3.99 -14.42
C GLY A 58 15.06 3.06 -14.90
N THR A 59 14.99 1.89 -14.29
CA THR A 59 14.04 0.84 -14.63
C THR A 59 13.26 0.40 -13.41
N VAL A 60 11.98 0.05 -13.63
CA VAL A 60 11.08 -0.52 -12.63
C VAL A 60 10.54 -1.83 -13.17
N ASP A 61 10.85 -2.91 -12.48
CA ASP A 61 10.27 -4.23 -12.72
C ASP A 61 9.52 -4.69 -11.48
N ARG A 62 8.30 -5.18 -11.66
CA ARG A 62 7.45 -5.60 -10.55
C ARG A 62 6.48 -6.72 -10.94
N SER A 63 6.10 -7.51 -9.94
CA SER A 63 4.96 -8.41 -10.01
C SER A 63 3.63 -7.64 -10.01
N GLU A 64 2.51 -8.35 -10.03
CA GLU A 64 1.21 -7.75 -9.73
C GLU A 64 1.23 -7.07 -8.38
N ALA A 65 0.65 -5.86 -8.32
CA ALA A 65 0.70 -5.02 -7.12
C ALA A 65 -0.66 -4.41 -6.79
N ALA A 66 -0.94 -4.30 -5.49
CA ALA A 66 -2.06 -3.53 -4.99
C ALA A 66 -1.57 -2.28 -4.27
N LEU A 67 -2.21 -1.16 -4.56
CA LEU A 67 -1.89 0.14 -3.98
C LEU A 67 -2.97 0.57 -2.98
N ALA A 68 -2.57 0.96 -1.78
CA ALA A 68 -3.39 1.78 -0.89
C ALA A 68 -2.75 3.16 -0.75
N ASP A 69 -3.44 4.17 -1.20
CA ASP A 69 -3.08 5.57 -1.07
C ASP A 69 -4.24 6.39 -0.46
N GLU A 70 -4.26 7.68 -0.68
CA GLU A 70 -5.34 8.57 -0.23
C GLU A 70 -6.69 8.31 -0.92
N HIS A 71 -6.68 7.65 -2.10
CA HIS A 71 -7.87 7.33 -2.86
C HIS A 71 -8.50 6.03 -2.37
N LEU A 72 -9.79 6.08 -2.09
CA LEU A 72 -10.51 4.90 -1.60
C LEU A 72 -10.59 3.78 -2.65
N ALA A 73 -10.73 4.15 -3.94
CA ALA A 73 -10.87 3.25 -5.08
C ALA A 73 -12.00 2.19 -4.92
N LEU A 74 -13.08 2.56 -4.25
CA LEU A 74 -14.30 1.77 -4.09
C LEU A 74 -15.49 2.59 -4.58
N ASP A 75 -16.50 1.93 -5.18
CA ASP A 75 -17.76 2.59 -5.53
C ASP A 75 -18.52 2.95 -4.25
N GLU A 76 -18.64 4.25 -3.99
CA GLU A 76 -19.24 4.78 -2.78
C GLU A 76 -20.75 4.48 -2.65
N ARG A 77 -21.42 4.15 -3.74
CA ARG A 77 -22.85 3.84 -3.76
C ARG A 77 -23.16 2.39 -3.44
N GLN A 78 -22.19 1.50 -3.61
CA GLN A 78 -22.35 0.07 -3.36
C GLN A 78 -22.18 -0.28 -1.88
N PRO A 79 -22.84 -1.35 -1.38
CA PRO A 79 -22.46 -1.99 -0.14
C PRO A 79 -20.97 -2.37 -0.16
N LEU A 80 -20.31 -2.27 0.99
CA LEU A 80 -18.86 -2.50 1.11
C LEU A 80 -18.42 -3.85 0.52
N GLY A 81 -19.13 -4.94 0.87
CA GLY A 81 -18.80 -6.27 0.36
C GLY A 81 -18.86 -6.33 -1.17
N ARG A 82 -19.87 -5.68 -1.77
CA ARG A 82 -20.01 -5.65 -3.22
C ARG A 82 -18.97 -4.76 -3.90
N ALA A 83 -18.63 -3.63 -3.28
CA ALA A 83 -17.58 -2.75 -3.79
C ALA A 83 -16.21 -3.44 -3.78
N LEU A 84 -15.92 -4.26 -2.75
CA LEU A 84 -14.70 -5.05 -2.65
C LEU A 84 -14.68 -6.23 -3.61
N ALA A 85 -15.83 -6.85 -3.91
CA ALA A 85 -15.94 -7.96 -4.87
C ALA A 85 -15.58 -7.56 -6.32
N PHE A 86 -15.51 -6.28 -6.62
CA PHE A 86 -14.94 -5.80 -7.88
C PHE A 86 -13.42 -6.07 -7.99
N TRP A 87 -12.72 -6.08 -6.86
CA TRP A 87 -11.26 -6.20 -6.77
C TRP A 87 -10.78 -7.62 -6.45
N ALA A 88 -11.65 -8.46 -5.94
CA ALA A 88 -11.30 -9.81 -5.49
C ALA A 88 -12.49 -10.75 -5.68
N THR A 89 -12.21 -12.00 -6.06
CA THR A 89 -13.23 -13.05 -6.17
C THR A 89 -13.89 -13.33 -4.82
N ASP A 90 -13.11 -13.27 -3.75
CA ASP A 90 -13.61 -13.38 -2.37
C ASP A 90 -13.07 -12.20 -1.54
N PRO A 91 -13.91 -11.21 -1.17
CA PRO A 91 -13.51 -10.10 -0.32
C PRO A 91 -13.50 -10.41 1.18
N ALA A 92 -14.05 -11.56 1.60
CA ALA A 92 -14.24 -11.89 3.02
C ALA A 92 -12.93 -11.87 3.84
N PRO A 93 -11.78 -12.38 3.35
CA PRO A 93 -10.53 -12.30 4.09
C PRO A 93 -10.09 -10.86 4.38
N GLY A 94 -10.23 -9.94 3.43
CA GLY A 94 -9.90 -8.53 3.63
C GLY A 94 -10.84 -7.84 4.60
N ILE A 95 -12.15 -8.12 4.51
CA ILE A 95 -13.19 -7.61 5.41
C ILE A 95 -12.88 -8.05 6.85
N ALA A 96 -12.63 -9.33 7.07
CA ALA A 96 -12.34 -9.90 8.39
C ALA A 96 -11.02 -9.36 8.96
N ALA A 97 -9.96 -9.31 8.15
CA ALA A 97 -8.66 -8.79 8.57
C ALA A 97 -8.76 -7.36 9.12
N MET A 98 -9.62 -6.53 8.53
CA MET A 98 -9.80 -5.14 8.94
C MET A 98 -10.97 -4.91 9.90
N GLY A 99 -11.68 -5.98 10.36
CA GLY A 99 -12.78 -5.89 11.31
C GLY A 99 -13.99 -5.13 10.77
N LEU A 100 -14.38 -5.43 9.54
CA LEU A 100 -15.44 -4.72 8.82
C LEU A 100 -16.67 -5.63 8.54
N GLU A 101 -16.76 -6.79 9.17
CA GLU A 101 -17.80 -7.80 8.89
C GLU A 101 -19.21 -7.24 9.09
N ALA A 102 -19.42 -6.50 10.17
CA ALA A 102 -20.71 -5.87 10.47
C ALA A 102 -21.09 -4.74 9.48
N LEU A 103 -20.15 -4.31 8.64
CA LEU A 103 -20.32 -3.22 7.69
C LEU A 103 -20.41 -3.70 6.23
N ALA A 104 -20.38 -5.00 5.99
CA ALA A 104 -20.37 -5.58 4.64
C ALA A 104 -21.55 -5.12 3.77
N ASP A 105 -22.73 -4.94 4.37
CA ASP A 105 -23.95 -4.50 3.70
C ASP A 105 -24.18 -2.97 3.76
N VAL A 106 -23.28 -2.23 4.41
CA VAL A 106 -23.35 -0.77 4.54
C VAL A 106 -22.79 -0.10 3.27
N PRO A 107 -23.50 0.86 2.64
CA PRO A 107 -22.97 1.62 1.53
C PRO A 107 -21.66 2.35 1.93
N VAL A 108 -20.66 2.27 1.05
CA VAL A 108 -19.31 2.81 1.32
C VAL A 108 -19.34 4.29 1.70
N ARG A 109 -20.25 5.08 1.10
CA ARG A 109 -20.42 6.52 1.44
C ARG A 109 -20.82 6.77 2.90
N MET A 110 -21.42 5.77 3.57
CA MET A 110 -21.88 5.89 4.97
C MET A 110 -20.80 5.50 5.99
N LEU A 111 -19.67 4.99 5.53
CA LEU A 111 -18.55 4.66 6.38
C LEU A 111 -17.87 5.93 6.92
N SER A 112 -17.45 5.89 8.17
CA SER A 112 -16.60 6.93 8.76
C SER A 112 -15.22 6.99 8.05
N THR A 113 -14.46 8.05 8.27
CA THR A 113 -13.12 8.19 7.68
C THR A 113 -12.21 7.02 8.04
N GLY A 114 -12.18 6.59 9.31
CA GLY A 114 -11.39 5.43 9.74
C GLY A 114 -11.87 4.13 9.11
N GLN A 115 -13.19 3.92 9.00
CA GLN A 115 -13.76 2.75 8.33
C GLN A 115 -13.45 2.74 6.82
N ARG A 116 -13.48 3.90 6.16
CA ARG A 116 -13.05 4.02 4.75
C ARG A 116 -11.57 3.68 4.59
N LYS A 117 -10.71 4.12 5.50
CA LYS A 117 -9.29 3.74 5.47
C LYS A 117 -9.10 2.24 5.65
N ARG A 118 -9.80 1.62 6.61
CA ARG A 118 -9.81 0.16 6.77
C ARG A 118 -10.35 -0.55 5.51
N ALA A 119 -11.37 -0.01 4.85
CA ALA A 119 -11.92 -0.57 3.62
C ALA A 119 -10.93 -0.51 2.44
N ALA A 120 -10.14 0.57 2.31
CA ALA A 120 -9.07 0.65 1.33
C ALA A 120 -7.98 -0.42 1.57
N LEU A 121 -7.63 -0.67 2.83
CA LEU A 121 -6.69 -1.72 3.21
C LEU A 121 -7.29 -3.12 2.99
N ALA A 122 -8.57 -3.33 3.34
CA ALA A 122 -9.29 -4.57 3.07
C ALA A 122 -9.26 -4.94 1.58
N ARG A 123 -9.37 -3.95 0.68
CA ARG A 123 -9.24 -4.13 -0.76
C ARG A 123 -7.86 -4.66 -1.15
N VAL A 124 -6.79 -4.10 -0.58
CA VAL A 124 -5.41 -4.56 -0.83
C VAL A 124 -5.23 -6.00 -0.33
N ILE A 125 -5.72 -6.30 0.88
CA ILE A 125 -5.62 -7.64 1.46
C ILE A 125 -6.39 -8.66 0.60
N ALA A 126 -7.63 -8.33 0.21
CA ALA A 126 -8.48 -9.21 -0.57
C ALA A 126 -7.97 -9.47 -1.98
N SER A 127 -7.17 -8.56 -2.56
CA SER A 127 -6.66 -8.70 -3.93
C SER A 127 -5.79 -9.93 -4.14
N GLY A 128 -5.17 -10.47 -3.09
CA GLY A 128 -4.31 -11.66 -3.16
C GLY A 128 -3.00 -11.48 -3.94
N VAL A 129 -2.68 -10.26 -4.38
CA VAL A 129 -1.47 -10.00 -5.18
C VAL A 129 -0.20 -9.99 -4.31
N PRO A 130 0.95 -10.38 -4.88
CA PRO A 130 2.17 -10.60 -4.09
C PRO A 130 2.87 -9.31 -3.62
N LEU A 131 2.60 -8.16 -4.21
CA LEU A 131 3.25 -6.90 -3.84
C LEU A 131 2.22 -5.88 -3.31
N TRP A 132 2.42 -5.42 -2.08
CA TRP A 132 1.64 -4.32 -1.51
C TRP A 132 2.43 -3.02 -1.53
N LEU A 133 1.82 -1.98 -2.06
CA LEU A 133 2.33 -0.62 -2.12
C LEU A 133 1.45 0.26 -1.24
N LEU A 134 1.99 0.76 -0.13
CA LEU A 134 1.22 1.42 0.91
C LEU A 134 1.70 2.85 1.11
N ASP A 135 0.85 3.83 0.81
CA ASP A 135 1.14 5.25 1.03
C ASP A 135 0.40 5.74 2.28
N GLU A 136 1.14 6.07 3.33
CA GLU A 136 0.65 6.50 4.63
C GLU A 136 -0.47 5.58 5.18
N PRO A 137 -0.22 4.26 5.27
CA PRO A 137 -1.29 3.30 5.56
C PRO A 137 -1.86 3.43 6.97
N GLY A 138 -1.08 3.94 7.94
CA GLY A 138 -1.51 4.15 9.32
C GLY A 138 -2.35 5.42 9.53
N ASN A 139 -2.32 6.37 8.59
CA ASN A 139 -3.04 7.64 8.77
C ASN A 139 -4.56 7.42 8.89
N GLY A 140 -5.14 7.97 9.97
CA GLY A 140 -6.58 7.86 10.22
C GLY A 140 -7.04 6.53 10.81
N LEU A 141 -6.13 5.61 11.12
CA LEU A 141 -6.43 4.40 11.88
C LEU A 141 -6.34 4.68 13.39
N ASP A 142 -7.23 4.07 14.15
CA ASP A 142 -7.11 3.91 15.59
C ASP A 142 -6.13 2.77 15.95
N ALA A 143 -5.86 2.57 17.23
CA ALA A 143 -4.92 1.55 17.70
C ALA A 143 -5.31 0.13 17.25
N ASP A 144 -6.62 -0.21 17.24
CA ASP A 144 -7.10 -1.50 16.74
C ASP A 144 -6.87 -1.64 15.23
N GLY A 145 -7.19 -0.60 14.45
CA GLY A 145 -6.94 -0.59 13.01
C GLY A 145 -5.47 -0.70 12.65
N LEU A 146 -4.59 -0.06 13.41
CA LEU A 146 -3.15 -0.16 13.21
C LEU A 146 -2.64 -1.58 13.53
N ALA A 147 -3.07 -2.15 14.66
CA ALA A 147 -2.69 -3.53 15.02
C ALA A 147 -3.17 -4.56 13.97
N ARG A 148 -4.38 -4.38 13.43
CA ARG A 148 -4.91 -5.22 12.34
C ARG A 148 -4.08 -5.08 11.06
N LEU A 149 -3.69 -3.86 10.69
CA LEU A 149 -2.82 -3.62 9.55
C LEU A 149 -1.47 -4.32 9.72
N GLU A 150 -0.84 -4.18 10.87
CA GLU A 150 0.46 -4.81 11.16
C GLU A 150 0.36 -6.34 11.13
N ALA A 151 -0.70 -6.92 11.68
CA ALA A 151 -0.97 -8.35 11.61
C ALA A 151 -1.17 -8.83 10.16
N ALA A 152 -1.92 -8.07 9.35
CA ALA A 152 -2.15 -8.40 7.94
C ALA A 152 -0.85 -8.33 7.13
N ILE A 153 -0.01 -7.32 7.36
CA ILE A 153 1.31 -7.20 6.73
C ILE A 153 2.21 -8.39 7.12
N ALA A 154 2.24 -8.76 8.40
CA ALA A 154 3.02 -9.89 8.86
C ALA A 154 2.57 -11.20 8.19
N ALA A 155 1.26 -11.44 8.14
CA ALA A 155 0.69 -12.62 7.47
C ALA A 155 1.02 -12.65 5.97
N HIS A 156 0.89 -11.51 5.27
CA HIS A 156 1.23 -11.39 3.86
C HIS A 156 2.70 -11.71 3.58
N ARG A 157 3.62 -11.16 4.36
CA ARG A 157 5.05 -11.41 4.24
C ARG A 157 5.41 -12.87 4.55
N ASN A 158 4.79 -13.46 5.57
CA ASN A 158 4.99 -14.87 5.91
C ASN A 158 4.48 -15.81 4.81
N ALA A 159 3.48 -15.40 4.04
CA ALA A 159 3.00 -16.11 2.87
C ALA A 159 3.88 -15.87 1.60
N GLY A 160 4.98 -15.13 1.72
CA GLY A 160 5.90 -14.84 0.62
C GLY A 160 5.59 -13.56 -0.14
N GLY A 161 4.66 -12.73 0.31
CA GLY A 161 4.41 -11.42 -0.26
C GLY A 161 5.49 -10.40 0.13
N ALA A 162 5.53 -9.26 -0.56
CA ALA A 162 6.42 -8.13 -0.24
C ALA A 162 5.65 -6.83 -0.02
N VAL A 163 6.24 -5.91 0.74
CA VAL A 163 5.62 -4.63 1.08
C VAL A 163 6.60 -3.49 0.88
N LEU A 164 6.19 -2.46 0.13
CA LEU A 164 6.82 -1.15 0.11
C LEU A 164 5.87 -0.15 0.76
N ALA A 165 6.24 0.41 1.91
CA ALA A 165 5.43 1.37 2.64
C ALA A 165 6.11 2.73 2.73
N ALA A 166 5.40 3.80 2.39
CA ALA A 166 5.81 5.16 2.69
C ALA A 166 5.04 5.65 3.91
N THR A 167 5.74 6.00 4.97
CA THR A 167 5.10 6.49 6.20
C THR A 167 6.05 7.34 7.04
N HIS A 168 5.47 8.29 7.76
CA HIS A 168 6.15 9.07 8.79
C HIS A 168 5.80 8.59 10.21
N GLN A 169 4.82 7.70 10.33
CA GLN A 169 4.41 7.10 11.61
C GLN A 169 5.11 5.76 11.84
N PRO A 170 5.30 5.37 13.11
CA PRO A 170 5.77 4.02 13.42
C PRO A 170 4.83 2.97 12.82
N LEU A 171 5.40 2.03 12.10
CA LEU A 171 4.72 0.86 11.56
C LEU A 171 5.62 -0.35 11.80
N ALA A 172 5.10 -1.37 12.47
CA ALA A 172 5.87 -2.57 12.80
C ALA A 172 6.16 -3.40 11.54
N LEU A 173 7.35 -3.22 10.98
CA LEU A 173 7.87 -3.94 9.82
C LEU A 173 9.25 -4.54 10.15
N PRO A 174 9.32 -5.63 10.95
CA PRO A 174 10.58 -6.23 11.34
C PRO A 174 11.44 -6.60 10.13
N GLY A 175 12.73 -6.21 10.14
CA GLY A 175 13.67 -6.50 9.05
C GLY A 175 13.41 -5.76 7.75
N ALA A 176 12.57 -4.71 7.76
CA ALA A 176 12.40 -3.87 6.58
C ALA A 176 13.66 -3.07 6.28
N LEU A 177 13.93 -2.87 4.99
CA LEU A 177 14.98 -1.95 4.52
C LEU A 177 14.51 -0.50 4.72
N ASP A 178 15.38 0.36 5.22
CA ASP A 178 15.12 1.80 5.33
C ASP A 178 15.58 2.51 4.05
N LEU A 179 14.65 3.15 3.36
CA LEU A 179 14.89 3.93 2.16
C LEU A 179 14.65 5.40 2.46
N SER A 180 15.71 6.18 2.61
CA SER A 180 15.62 7.61 2.93
C SER A 180 15.63 8.48 1.68
N LEU A 181 14.61 9.29 1.50
CA LEU A 181 14.56 10.37 0.51
C LEU A 181 14.91 11.70 1.18
N THR A 182 15.80 12.44 0.55
CA THR A 182 16.33 13.74 1.06
C THR A 182 15.93 14.88 0.15
#